data_41740b4a927cd0cc4b300198b0dc6922
#
_entry.id   41740b4a927cd0cc4b300198b0dc6922
#
_cell.length_a   1.000
_cell.length_b   1.000
_cell.length_c   1.000
_cell.angle_alpha   90.00
_cell.angle_beta   90.00
_cell.angle_gamma   90.00
#
_symmetry.space_group_name_H-M   'P 1'
#
loop_
_entity.id
_entity.type
_entity.pdbx_description
1 polymer ?
#
loop_
_entity_poly.entity_id
_entity_poly.type
_entity_poly.pdbx_seq_one_letter_code
_entity_poly.pdbx_strand_id
1 'polypeptide(L)'
;MKLHSGWIAAGLLFCVIFSCNIGKNDNNSNNSNNSNRNTNSTSKAPTPNRPANADVYVNRIYMAKDNGGEPGDETSSYDPGDHTVHCIIELNKAKKGTQVRYVWMAVDVEGEKNKEIKTTDYTTNSFENKVHGHLQLPRDWPKGDYRVDVYINGNLDKTVEYRIE
;
A
#
# COMPACT_ATOMS: atom_id res chain seq x y z
N MET A 1 -34.22 -14.78 -41.03
CA MET A 1 -34.96 -13.61 -41.56
C MET A 1 -34.71 -12.45 -40.58
N LYS A 2 -34.14 -11.31 -41.10
CA LYS A 2 -33.91 -9.98 -40.50
C LYS A 2 -32.95 -9.92 -39.28
N LEU A 3 -31.72 -9.44 -39.37
CA LEU A 3 -31.06 -8.18 -39.77
C LEU A 3 -31.46 -6.97 -38.94
N HIS A 4 -30.41 -6.28 -38.53
CA HIS A 4 -30.23 -4.86 -38.17
C HIS A 4 -29.97 -4.64 -36.68
N SER A 5 -29.09 -3.81 -36.21
CA SER A 5 -28.33 -2.70 -36.82
C SER A 5 -27.27 -2.24 -35.84
N GLY A 6 -26.09 -1.87 -36.32
CA GLY A 6 -25.00 -1.27 -35.60
C GLY A 6 -25.30 0.14 -35.09
N TRP A 7 -24.55 0.54 -34.09
CA TRP A 7 -24.38 1.94 -33.73
C TRP A 7 -22.91 2.21 -33.44
N ILE A 8 -22.37 3.03 -34.31
CA ILE A 8 -21.07 3.71 -34.19
C ILE A 8 -21.34 4.99 -33.39
N ALA A 9 -20.58 5.26 -32.37
CA ALA A 9 -20.50 6.58 -31.73
C ALA A 9 -19.05 6.82 -31.36
N ALA A 10 -18.45 7.55 -32.09
CA ALA A 10 -17.71 8.78 -32.21
C ALA A 10 -16.94 9.16 -30.94
N GLY A 11 -15.60 9.22 -31.14
CA GLY A 11 -14.66 9.72 -30.15
C GLY A 11 -14.83 11.21 -29.88
N LEU A 12 -14.56 11.60 -28.66
CA LEU A 12 -14.31 12.98 -28.26
C LEU A 12 -12.94 13.05 -27.60
N LEU A 13 -12.00 13.54 -28.40
CA LEU A 13 -10.63 13.86 -28.04
C LEU A 13 -10.67 15.19 -27.25
N PHE A 14 -10.42 15.15 -25.95
CA PHE A 14 -10.21 16.35 -25.15
C PHE A 14 -8.73 16.65 -25.05
N CYS A 15 -8.27 17.62 -25.87
CA CYS A 15 -6.95 18.25 -25.72
C CYS A 15 -7.05 19.26 -24.56
N VAL A 16 -6.39 18.98 -23.46
CA VAL A 16 -6.13 19.97 -22.40
C VAL A 16 -4.76 20.57 -22.65
N ILE A 17 -4.75 21.82 -23.06
CA ILE A 17 -3.55 22.63 -23.25
C ILE A 17 -3.15 23.19 -21.87
N PHE A 18 -2.02 22.73 -21.33
CA PHE A 18 -1.39 23.33 -20.14
C PHE A 18 -0.58 24.56 -20.58
N SER A 19 -1.07 25.73 -20.20
CA SER A 19 -0.32 26.98 -20.30
C SER A 19 0.74 27.04 -19.20
N CYS A 20 2.02 27.05 -19.60
CA CYS A 20 3.13 27.38 -18.72
C CYS A 20 3.07 28.89 -18.37
N ASN A 21 3.02 29.19 -17.10
CA ASN A 21 3.28 30.54 -16.60
C ASN A 21 4.69 30.60 -16.00
N ILE A 22 5.58 31.31 -16.68
CA ILE A 22 6.97 31.53 -16.28
C ILE A 22 7.00 32.80 -15.43
N GLY A 23 7.13 32.63 -14.12
CA GLY A 23 7.44 33.72 -13.21
C GLY A 23 8.94 33.72 -12.87
N LYS A 24 9.71 34.68 -13.43
CA LYS A 24 11.05 35.00 -13.01
C LYS A 24 11.00 35.65 -11.63
N ASN A 25 11.83 35.18 -10.73
CA ASN A 25 12.37 35.99 -9.64
C ASN A 25 13.83 35.63 -9.41
N ASP A 26 14.69 36.54 -9.81
CA ASP A 26 16.12 36.56 -9.47
C ASP A 26 16.27 36.99 -8.02
N ASN A 27 16.98 36.23 -7.20
CA ASN A 27 17.83 36.77 -6.15
C ASN A 27 18.93 35.78 -5.77
N ASN A 28 20.11 36.27 -6.04
CA ASN A 28 21.46 35.85 -5.75
C ASN A 28 21.69 35.58 -4.25
N SER A 29 22.31 34.43 -3.91
CA SER A 29 23.39 34.38 -2.91
C SER A 29 24.15 33.06 -2.96
N ASN A 30 25.41 33.14 -3.21
CA ASN A 30 26.42 32.10 -3.11
C ASN A 30 26.42 31.41 -1.74
N ASN A 31 26.44 30.10 -1.72
CA ASN A 31 27.34 29.38 -0.82
C ASN A 31 27.63 27.97 -1.39
N SER A 32 28.89 27.82 -1.78
CA SER A 32 29.46 26.51 -2.13
C SER A 32 29.59 25.65 -0.90
N ASN A 33 28.89 24.48 -0.88
CA ASN A 33 29.40 23.34 -0.17
C ASN A 33 29.02 22.09 -0.95
N ASN A 34 30.02 21.58 -1.63
CA ASN A 34 30.08 20.28 -2.26
C ASN A 34 29.91 19.20 -1.17
N SER A 35 28.74 18.62 -1.07
CA SER A 35 28.53 17.39 -0.34
C SER A 35 27.93 16.39 -1.30
N ASN A 36 28.80 15.55 -1.80
CA ASN A 36 28.48 14.33 -2.53
C ASN A 36 27.60 13.44 -1.63
N ARG A 37 26.30 13.68 -1.62
CA ARG A 37 25.31 12.78 -1.01
C ARG A 37 24.99 11.70 -2.02
N ASN A 38 25.68 10.60 -1.85
CA ASN A 38 25.21 9.29 -2.33
C ASN A 38 23.82 9.07 -1.69
N THR A 39 22.77 9.47 -2.39
CA THR A 39 21.40 9.23 -1.97
C THR A 39 21.08 7.77 -2.27
N ASN A 40 21.46 6.88 -1.35
CA ASN A 40 20.74 5.65 -1.16
C ASN A 40 19.31 6.07 -0.77
N SER A 41 18.42 6.15 -1.74
CA SER A 41 16.99 6.34 -1.50
C SER A 41 16.42 5.05 -0.90
N THR A 42 16.72 4.82 0.36
CA THR A 42 15.94 3.89 1.16
C THR A 42 14.54 4.49 1.21
N SER A 43 13.61 3.87 0.55
CA SER A 43 12.20 4.29 0.52
C SER A 43 11.64 4.22 1.93
N LYS A 44 11.65 5.34 2.61
CA LYS A 44 11.16 5.42 3.99
C LYS A 44 9.65 5.14 4.01
N ALA A 45 9.22 4.23 4.89
CA ALA A 45 7.80 3.98 5.13
C ALA A 45 7.07 5.29 5.47
N PRO A 46 5.80 5.44 5.06
CA PRO A 46 5.02 6.62 5.38
C PRO A 46 4.83 6.76 6.89
N THR A 47 4.78 7.99 7.36
CA THR A 47 4.57 8.25 8.78
C THR A 47 3.08 8.08 9.12
N PRO A 48 2.72 7.27 10.14
CA PRO A 48 1.36 7.16 10.61
C PRO A 48 0.78 8.54 10.98
N ASN A 49 -0.50 8.74 10.62
CA ASN A 49 -1.24 9.98 10.90
C ASN A 49 -2.49 9.73 11.76
N ARG A 50 -2.46 8.66 12.56
CA ARG A 50 -3.53 8.33 13.50
C ARG A 50 -3.81 9.51 14.44
N PRO A 51 -5.08 9.95 14.60
CA PRO A 51 -5.45 10.96 15.58
C PRO A 51 -5.07 10.54 17.00
N ALA A 52 -4.58 11.48 17.82
CA ALA A 52 -4.14 11.20 19.20
C ALA A 52 -5.29 10.65 20.08
N ASN A 53 -6.54 11.01 19.78
CA ASN A 53 -7.75 10.56 20.45
C ASN A 53 -8.51 9.45 19.70
N ALA A 54 -7.83 8.71 18.82
CA ALA A 54 -8.45 7.63 18.07
C ALA A 54 -9.05 6.58 19.02
N ASP A 55 -10.34 6.34 18.86
CA ASP A 55 -11.07 5.37 19.70
C ASP A 55 -10.67 3.92 19.39
N VAL A 56 -10.48 3.60 18.10
CA VAL A 56 -9.98 2.32 17.65
C VAL A 56 -8.67 2.53 16.88
N TYR A 57 -7.69 1.70 17.17
CA TYR A 57 -6.38 1.73 16.54
C TYR A 57 -5.73 0.34 16.54
N VAL A 58 -4.70 0.17 15.73
CA VAL A 58 -3.91 -1.07 15.66
C VAL A 58 -2.96 -1.11 16.87
N ASN A 59 -3.17 -2.10 17.73
CA ASN A 59 -2.27 -2.41 18.84
C ASN A 59 -1.02 -3.17 18.34
N ARG A 60 -1.23 -4.24 17.56
CA ARG A 60 -0.18 -5.07 16.99
C ARG A 60 -0.44 -5.30 15.51
N ILE A 61 0.64 -5.37 14.70
CA ILE A 61 0.62 -5.76 13.29
C ILE A 61 1.77 -6.71 13.04
N TYR A 62 1.54 -7.76 12.25
CA TYR A 62 2.56 -8.72 11.85
C TYR A 62 2.17 -9.43 10.56
N MET A 63 3.18 -9.99 9.89
CA MET A 63 3.01 -10.85 8.72
C MET A 63 3.08 -12.31 9.14
N ALA A 64 2.41 -13.21 8.41
CA ALA A 64 2.43 -14.65 8.67
C ALA A 64 2.44 -15.46 7.36
N LYS A 65 3.07 -16.63 7.41
CA LYS A 65 3.02 -17.62 6.32
C LYS A 65 1.61 -18.16 6.15
N ASP A 66 1.34 -18.67 4.96
CA ASP A 66 0.09 -19.38 4.68
C ASP A 66 0.13 -20.79 5.28
N ASN A 67 -0.97 -21.18 5.91
CA ASN A 67 -1.21 -22.53 6.40
C ASN A 67 -2.58 -23.00 5.91
N GLY A 68 -2.64 -23.37 4.61
CA GLY A 68 -3.86 -23.88 4.01
C GLY A 68 -4.98 -22.83 3.85
N GLY A 69 -4.63 -21.56 3.62
CA GLY A 69 -5.55 -20.44 3.49
C GLY A 69 -5.75 -19.62 4.78
N GLU A 70 -5.21 -20.11 5.89
CA GLU A 70 -5.24 -19.43 7.19
C GLU A 70 -3.84 -18.90 7.57
N PRO A 71 -3.74 -17.88 8.42
CA PRO A 71 -2.46 -17.42 8.92
C PRO A 71 -1.76 -18.48 9.76
N GLY A 72 -0.53 -18.80 9.41
CA GLY A 72 0.37 -19.70 10.14
C GLY A 72 1.38 -18.94 11.00
N ASP A 73 2.66 -19.37 10.93
CA ASP A 73 3.74 -18.79 11.73
C ASP A 73 4.06 -17.36 11.32
N GLU A 74 4.33 -16.51 12.32
CA GLU A 74 4.75 -15.13 12.12
C GLU A 74 6.12 -15.08 11.43
N THR A 75 6.25 -14.25 10.41
CA THR A 75 7.48 -14.07 9.65
C THR A 75 7.56 -12.68 9.03
N SER A 76 8.76 -12.24 8.73
CA SER A 76 9.03 -11.06 7.88
C SER A 76 9.74 -11.43 6.58
N SER A 77 9.97 -12.73 6.33
CA SER A 77 10.65 -13.23 5.14
C SER A 77 9.88 -14.39 4.53
N TYR A 78 9.82 -14.41 3.21
CA TYR A 78 9.11 -15.40 2.41
C TYR A 78 9.97 -15.89 1.26
N ASP A 79 9.72 -17.13 0.83
CA ASP A 79 10.23 -17.64 -0.43
C ASP A 79 9.36 -17.18 -1.61
N PRO A 80 9.90 -17.06 -2.83
CA PRO A 80 9.09 -16.72 -4.02
C PRO A 80 7.88 -17.63 -4.23
N GLY A 81 7.99 -18.89 -3.85
CA GLY A 81 6.92 -19.89 -3.93
C GLY A 81 5.87 -19.80 -2.82
N ASP A 82 6.03 -18.96 -1.82
CA ASP A 82 5.00 -18.66 -0.81
C ASP A 82 3.91 -17.77 -1.44
N HIS A 83 3.06 -18.35 -2.29
CA HIS A 83 2.13 -17.60 -3.14
C HIS A 83 1.13 -16.73 -2.38
N THR A 84 0.85 -17.05 -1.12
CA THR A 84 -0.04 -16.28 -0.25
C THR A 84 0.71 -15.71 0.94
N VAL A 85 0.57 -14.40 1.15
CA VAL A 85 1.11 -13.69 2.31
C VAL A 85 -0.04 -13.12 3.13
N HIS A 86 0.05 -13.23 4.46
CA HIS A 86 -0.97 -12.77 5.38
C HIS A 86 -0.47 -11.59 6.20
N CYS A 87 -1.33 -10.58 6.38
CA CYS A 87 -1.12 -9.46 7.30
C CYS A 87 -2.20 -9.49 8.37
N ILE A 88 -1.80 -9.61 9.62
CA ILE A 88 -2.70 -9.69 10.76
C ILE A 88 -2.57 -8.42 11.59
N ILE A 89 -3.71 -7.85 11.97
CA ILE A 89 -3.75 -6.75 12.94
C ILE A 89 -4.57 -7.16 14.16
N GLU A 90 -4.14 -6.67 15.31
CA GLU A 90 -4.88 -6.72 16.54
C GLU A 90 -5.28 -5.30 16.93
N LEU A 91 -6.57 -5.04 16.98
CA LEU A 91 -7.11 -3.76 17.39
C LEU A 91 -7.08 -3.65 18.93
N ASN A 92 -6.96 -2.43 19.45
CA ASN A 92 -7.01 -2.18 20.88
C ASN A 92 -8.34 -2.62 21.52
N LYS A 93 -9.41 -2.67 20.73
CA LYS A 93 -10.73 -3.16 21.15
C LYS A 93 -11.57 -3.59 19.94
N ALA A 94 -12.54 -4.46 20.18
CA ALA A 94 -13.57 -4.80 19.22
C ALA A 94 -14.59 -3.65 19.13
N LYS A 95 -14.86 -3.21 17.90
CA LYS A 95 -15.89 -2.21 17.62
C LYS A 95 -16.49 -2.47 16.24
N LYS A 96 -17.80 -2.75 16.21
CA LYS A 96 -18.54 -2.94 14.97
C LYS A 96 -18.45 -1.69 14.08
N GLY A 97 -18.25 -1.92 12.79
CA GLY A 97 -18.24 -0.85 11.79
C GLY A 97 -16.90 -0.12 11.68
N THR A 98 -15.84 -0.60 12.34
CA THR A 98 -14.48 -0.08 12.12
C THR A 98 -14.05 -0.44 10.69
N GLN A 99 -13.69 0.57 9.91
CA GLN A 99 -13.16 0.37 8.57
C GLN A 99 -11.67 0.10 8.65
N VAL A 100 -11.25 -1.03 8.12
CA VAL A 100 -9.86 -1.46 7.98
C VAL A 100 -9.52 -1.51 6.50
N ARG A 101 -8.44 -0.85 6.08
CA ARG A 101 -7.92 -0.92 4.72
C ARG A 101 -6.47 -1.37 4.75
N TYR A 102 -6.14 -2.36 3.96
CA TYR A 102 -4.79 -2.83 3.70
C TYR A 102 -4.36 -2.34 2.31
N VAL A 103 -3.25 -1.62 2.24
CA VAL A 103 -2.62 -1.21 0.98
C VAL A 103 -1.30 -1.97 0.84
N TRP A 104 -1.23 -2.87 -0.12
CA TRP A 104 -0.09 -3.72 -0.40
C TRP A 104 0.84 -3.02 -1.39
N MET A 105 2.12 -2.89 -1.02
CA MET A 105 3.11 -2.10 -1.76
C MET A 105 4.33 -2.92 -2.13
N ALA A 106 4.80 -2.81 -3.37
CA ALA A 106 6.16 -3.12 -3.76
C ALA A 106 7.03 -1.91 -3.43
N VAL A 107 7.97 -2.05 -2.49
CA VAL A 107 8.82 -0.94 -2.04
C VAL A 107 10.05 -0.81 -2.93
N ASP A 108 10.74 -1.92 -3.19
CA ASP A 108 11.87 -2.02 -4.11
C ASP A 108 11.89 -3.42 -4.72
N VAL A 109 11.28 -3.57 -5.89
CA VAL A 109 11.05 -4.85 -6.55
C VAL A 109 11.29 -4.70 -8.05
N GLU A 110 12.28 -5.43 -8.60
CA GLU A 110 12.59 -5.44 -10.04
C GLU A 110 12.72 -4.04 -10.68
N GLY A 111 13.25 -3.07 -9.93
CA GLY A 111 13.40 -1.67 -10.38
C GLY A 111 12.18 -0.78 -10.18
N GLU A 112 11.02 -1.34 -9.86
CA GLU A 112 9.84 -0.59 -9.44
C GLU A 112 9.98 -0.15 -7.98
N LYS A 113 9.60 1.11 -7.69
CA LYS A 113 9.70 1.66 -6.35
C LYS A 113 8.37 2.23 -5.89
N ASN A 114 7.97 1.86 -4.65
CA ASN A 114 6.74 2.36 -4.01
C ASN A 114 5.48 2.22 -4.87
N LYS A 115 5.33 1.08 -5.50
CA LYS A 115 4.20 0.77 -6.37
C LYS A 115 3.10 0.05 -5.59
N GLU A 116 1.89 0.56 -5.64
CA GLU A 116 0.74 -0.15 -5.12
C GLU A 116 0.46 -1.42 -5.95
N ILE A 117 0.30 -2.54 -5.23
CA ILE A 117 -0.07 -3.83 -5.82
C ILE A 117 -1.58 -4.02 -5.74
N LYS A 118 -2.14 -3.81 -4.54
CA LYS A 118 -3.56 -4.02 -4.26
C LYS A 118 -4.00 -3.26 -3.02
N THR A 119 -5.25 -2.85 -3.02
CA THR A 119 -5.96 -2.38 -1.82
C THR A 119 -7.09 -3.35 -1.48
N THR A 120 -7.27 -3.66 -0.19
CA THR A 120 -8.35 -4.50 0.33
C THR A 120 -9.02 -3.81 1.50
N ASP A 121 -10.35 -3.66 1.43
CA ASP A 121 -11.16 -3.06 2.48
C ASP A 121 -11.91 -4.14 3.26
N TYR A 122 -12.05 -3.93 4.57
CA TYR A 122 -12.81 -4.76 5.48
C TYR A 122 -13.55 -3.91 6.52
N THR A 123 -14.71 -4.35 6.95
CA THR A 123 -15.49 -3.70 8.03
C THR A 123 -15.75 -4.69 9.15
N THR A 124 -15.32 -4.35 10.37
CA THR A 124 -15.37 -5.25 11.52
C THR A 124 -16.78 -5.54 12.02
N ASN A 125 -16.96 -6.74 12.58
CA ASN A 125 -18.13 -7.16 13.34
C ASN A 125 -18.04 -6.78 14.83
N SER A 126 -19.09 -7.10 15.62
CA SER A 126 -19.24 -6.61 17.01
C SER A 126 -18.19 -7.13 18.00
N PHE A 127 -17.61 -8.31 17.74
CA PHE A 127 -16.67 -8.98 18.67
C PHE A 127 -15.29 -9.18 18.07
N GLU A 128 -15.01 -8.51 16.97
CA GLU A 128 -13.82 -8.73 16.19
C GLU A 128 -12.78 -7.66 16.49
N ASN A 129 -11.71 -8.05 17.18
CA ASN A 129 -10.54 -7.22 17.43
C ASN A 129 -9.28 -7.76 16.74
N LYS A 130 -9.36 -8.90 16.06
CA LYS A 130 -8.30 -9.44 15.22
C LYS A 130 -8.80 -9.52 13.79
N VAL A 131 -8.14 -8.82 12.89
CA VAL A 131 -8.51 -8.74 11.48
C VAL A 131 -7.35 -9.23 10.63
N HIS A 132 -7.68 -9.98 9.61
CA HIS A 132 -6.72 -10.67 8.77
C HIS A 132 -6.95 -10.25 7.30
N GLY A 133 -5.91 -9.69 6.70
CA GLY A 133 -5.83 -9.44 5.27
C GLY A 133 -4.85 -10.42 4.62
N HIS A 134 -5.08 -10.78 3.37
CA HIS A 134 -4.13 -11.59 2.61
C HIS A 134 -4.00 -11.09 1.18
N LEU A 135 -2.85 -11.38 0.59
CA LEU A 135 -2.60 -11.17 -0.82
C LEU A 135 -2.03 -12.45 -1.43
N GLN A 136 -2.65 -12.90 -2.51
CA GLN A 136 -2.24 -14.09 -3.24
C GLN A 136 -1.88 -13.73 -4.68
N LEU A 137 -0.75 -14.28 -5.16
CA LEU A 137 -0.37 -14.25 -6.56
C LEU A 137 -0.50 -15.65 -7.18
N PRO A 138 -0.93 -15.75 -8.45
CA PRO A 138 -1.01 -17.03 -9.16
C PRO A 138 0.35 -17.54 -9.68
N ARG A 139 1.43 -16.86 -9.34
CA ARG A 139 2.81 -17.11 -9.76
C ARG A 139 3.75 -16.80 -8.60
N ASP A 140 5.01 -17.18 -8.75
CA ASP A 140 6.05 -16.81 -7.80
C ASP A 140 6.14 -15.29 -7.62
N TRP A 141 6.39 -14.90 -6.38
CA TRP A 141 6.62 -13.51 -6.04
C TRP A 141 7.97 -13.04 -6.58
N PRO A 142 8.05 -11.86 -7.18
CA PRO A 142 9.34 -11.23 -7.43
C PRO A 142 10.12 -11.00 -6.12
N LYS A 143 11.43 -11.21 -6.15
CA LYS A 143 12.30 -10.91 -5.02
C LYS A 143 12.37 -9.41 -4.77
N GLY A 144 12.41 -9.01 -3.49
CA GLY A 144 12.51 -7.60 -3.14
C GLY A 144 11.86 -7.26 -1.81
N ASP A 145 11.75 -5.95 -1.56
CA ASP A 145 11.18 -5.37 -0.35
C ASP A 145 9.73 -4.95 -0.59
N TYR A 146 8.88 -5.31 0.36
CA TYR A 146 7.44 -5.07 0.33
C TYR A 146 6.96 -4.44 1.64
N ARG A 147 5.77 -3.87 1.61
CA ARG A 147 5.14 -3.24 2.78
C ARG A 147 3.62 -3.37 2.70
N VAL A 148 2.99 -3.47 3.87
CA VAL A 148 1.55 -3.27 4.02
C VAL A 148 1.31 -2.03 4.86
N ASP A 149 0.56 -1.08 4.30
CA ASP A 149 0.10 0.11 5.00
C ASP A 149 -1.34 -0.14 5.47
N VAL A 150 -1.59 -0.02 6.78
CA VAL A 150 -2.91 -0.28 7.37
C VAL A 150 -3.55 1.01 7.82
N TYR A 151 -4.76 1.24 7.31
CA TYR A 151 -5.57 2.40 7.64
C TYR A 151 -6.76 1.98 8.50
N ILE A 152 -7.02 2.77 9.54
CA ILE A 152 -8.22 2.64 10.38
C ILE A 152 -9.07 3.88 10.21
N ASN A 153 -10.32 3.70 9.78
CA ASN A 153 -11.28 4.79 9.52
C ASN A 153 -10.67 5.91 8.64
N GLY A 154 -9.89 5.51 7.61
CA GLY A 154 -9.29 6.42 6.64
C GLY A 154 -7.94 7.03 7.03
N ASN A 155 -7.44 6.82 8.25
CA ASN A 155 -6.13 7.32 8.69
C ASN A 155 -5.10 6.20 8.69
N LEU A 156 -3.90 6.47 8.18
CA LEU A 156 -2.79 5.54 8.27
C LEU A 156 -2.43 5.31 9.74
N ASP A 157 -2.59 4.07 10.19
CA ASP A 157 -2.38 3.71 11.60
C ASP A 157 -1.04 3.03 11.83
N LYS A 158 -0.73 1.98 11.05
CA LYS A 158 0.55 1.26 11.12
C LYS A 158 0.98 0.76 9.75
N THR A 159 2.28 0.47 9.66
CA THR A 159 2.88 -0.21 8.52
C THR A 159 3.65 -1.44 9.00
N VAL A 160 3.78 -2.46 8.16
CA VAL A 160 4.66 -3.60 8.36
C VAL A 160 5.40 -3.90 7.08
N GLU A 161 6.71 -4.12 7.19
CA GLU A 161 7.58 -4.47 6.07
C GLU A 161 7.84 -5.98 6.06
N TYR A 162 8.02 -6.52 4.86
CA TYR A 162 8.41 -7.92 4.64
C TYR A 162 9.24 -8.03 3.37
N ARG A 163 9.96 -9.14 3.24
CA ARG A 163 10.84 -9.41 2.10
C ARG A 163 10.51 -10.75 1.46
N ILE A 164 10.68 -10.79 0.14
CA ILE A 164 10.72 -12.03 -0.64
C ILE A 164 12.18 -12.26 -1.06
N GLU A 165 12.80 -13.40 -0.72
CA GLU A 165 14.23 -13.67 -0.94
C GLU A 165 14.57 -15.10 -1.41
#